data_da0f61a0bdc6fbe5b5a141e4002371b5
#
_entry.id   da0f61a0bdc6fbe5b5a141e4002371b5
#
_cell.length_a   1.000
_cell.length_b   1.000
_cell.length_c   1.000
_cell.angle_alpha   90.00
_cell.angle_beta   90.00
_cell.angle_gamma   90.00
#
_symmetry.space_group_name_H-M   'P 1'
#
loop_
_entity.id
_entity.type
_entity.pdbx_description
1 polymer ?
#
loop_
_entity_poly.entity_id
_entity_poly.type
_entity_poly.pdbx_seq_one_letter_code
_entity_poly.pdbx_strand_id
1 'polypeptide(L)'
;PNEAVTFAKESNVDAMAVSAGNTHLQTNKIAKIDLEKIKEIQNSISTPLVLHGGSGIPNLIRKKLARETNIAKFNIGTELRMTFGNALRKQVKNNPLIYDRLQLLKPTIPEITKITKKIIKNFGPQ
;
A
#
# COMPACT_ATOMS: atom_id res chain seq x y z
N PRO A 1 -11.91 18.90 -1.93
CA PRO A 1 -12.95 18.24 -2.75
C PRO A 1 -13.10 18.88 -4.13
N ASN A 2 -13.16 20.23 -4.24
CA ASN A 2 -13.42 20.91 -5.52
C ASN A 2 -12.39 20.57 -6.62
N GLU A 3 -11.10 20.56 -6.28
CA GLU A 3 -10.03 20.15 -7.22
C GLU A 3 -10.21 18.71 -7.70
N ALA A 4 -10.66 17.82 -6.82
CA ALA A 4 -10.93 16.42 -7.16
C ALA A 4 -12.09 16.31 -8.14
N VAL A 5 -13.14 17.10 -7.96
CA VAL A 5 -14.30 17.17 -8.88
C VAL A 5 -13.87 17.66 -10.25
N THR A 6 -13.12 18.77 -10.29
CA THR A 6 -12.61 19.34 -11.55
C THR A 6 -11.73 18.33 -12.27
N PHE A 7 -10.74 17.76 -11.56
CA PHE A 7 -9.82 16.78 -12.14
C PHE A 7 -10.56 15.54 -12.69
N ALA A 8 -11.48 14.96 -11.91
CA ALA A 8 -12.24 13.79 -12.35
C ALA A 8 -13.06 14.06 -13.63
N LYS A 9 -13.69 15.25 -13.72
CA LYS A 9 -14.47 15.65 -14.90
C LYS A 9 -13.61 15.91 -16.13
N GLU A 10 -12.49 16.62 -15.96
CA GLU A 10 -11.63 17.02 -17.07
C GLU A 10 -10.79 15.85 -17.62
N SER A 11 -10.32 14.96 -16.73
CA SER A 11 -9.45 13.85 -17.12
C SER A 11 -10.21 12.59 -17.58
N ASN A 12 -11.46 12.44 -17.17
CA ASN A 12 -12.29 11.26 -17.44
C ASN A 12 -11.59 9.92 -17.12
N VAL A 13 -10.86 9.87 -16.00
CA VAL A 13 -10.11 8.69 -15.58
C VAL A 13 -11.00 7.65 -14.93
N ASP A 14 -10.65 6.36 -15.09
CA ASP A 14 -11.38 5.23 -14.49
C ASP A 14 -11.17 5.11 -12.98
N ALA A 15 -10.07 5.67 -12.45
CA ALA A 15 -9.77 5.74 -11.03
C ALA A 15 -8.82 6.91 -10.73
N MET A 16 -9.01 7.58 -9.60
CA MET A 16 -8.27 8.78 -9.24
C MET A 16 -7.45 8.60 -7.96
N ALA A 17 -6.16 8.90 -8.03
CA ALA A 17 -5.31 8.90 -6.84
C ALA A 17 -5.50 10.17 -6.01
N VAL A 18 -5.68 9.99 -4.70
CA VAL A 18 -5.85 11.10 -3.75
C VAL A 18 -4.78 11.10 -2.67
N SER A 19 -4.45 12.31 -2.19
CA SER A 19 -3.59 12.53 -1.03
C SER A 19 -4.44 13.00 0.14
N ALA A 20 -4.48 12.21 1.20
CA ALA A 20 -5.25 12.47 2.41
C ALA A 20 -4.39 12.19 3.67
N GLY A 21 -3.20 12.80 3.74
CA GLY A 21 -2.23 12.59 4.82
C GLY A 21 -1.31 11.37 4.63
N ASN A 22 -1.45 10.65 3.53
CA ASN A 22 -0.57 9.55 3.14
C ASN A 22 0.71 10.09 2.51
N THR A 23 1.86 9.52 2.91
CA THR A 23 3.16 9.83 2.35
C THR A 23 3.87 8.58 1.86
N HIS A 24 4.75 8.74 0.86
CA HIS A 24 5.54 7.64 0.32
C HIS A 24 6.73 7.27 1.23
N LEU A 25 7.28 6.07 1.00
CA LEU A 25 8.52 5.57 1.62
C LEU A 25 8.49 5.47 3.16
N GLN A 26 7.31 5.46 3.77
CA GLN A 26 7.20 5.27 5.22
C GLN A 26 7.58 3.85 5.62
N THR A 27 8.57 3.74 6.50
CA THR A 27 9.03 2.47 7.09
C THR A 27 8.21 2.07 8.32
N ASN A 28 7.53 3.02 8.94
CA ASN A 28 6.66 2.84 10.10
C ASN A 28 5.20 3.07 9.73
N LYS A 29 4.28 2.45 10.47
CA LYS A 29 2.84 2.59 10.27
C LYS A 29 2.28 3.75 11.10
N ILE A 30 2.63 4.98 10.72
CA ILE A 30 2.31 6.21 11.44
C ILE A 30 1.51 7.23 10.62
N ALA A 31 1.11 6.90 9.40
CA ALA A 31 0.34 7.79 8.55
C ALA A 31 -0.99 8.16 9.22
N LYS A 32 -1.23 9.44 9.39
CA LYS A 32 -2.49 10.00 9.87
C LYS A 32 -3.36 10.31 8.65
N ILE A 33 -4.28 9.39 8.36
CA ILE A 33 -5.20 9.53 7.22
C ILE A 33 -6.38 10.41 7.62
N ASP A 34 -6.65 11.41 6.82
CA ASP A 34 -7.84 12.26 6.93
C ASP A 34 -9.04 11.55 6.30
N LEU A 35 -9.75 10.80 7.13
CA LEU A 35 -10.91 10.02 6.72
C LEU A 35 -12.08 10.90 6.27
N GLU A 36 -12.28 12.04 6.92
CA GLU A 36 -13.37 12.95 6.59
C GLU A 36 -13.14 13.57 5.20
N LYS A 37 -11.91 13.96 4.89
CA LYS A 37 -11.56 14.44 3.56
C LYS A 37 -11.77 13.38 2.47
N ILE A 38 -11.48 12.12 2.75
CA ILE A 38 -11.76 11.02 1.82
C ILE A 38 -13.27 10.89 1.58
N LYS A 39 -14.08 10.97 2.64
CA LYS A 39 -15.54 10.92 2.55
C LYS A 39 -16.12 12.11 1.79
N GLU A 40 -15.62 13.31 2.02
CA GLU A 40 -16.03 14.50 1.26
C GLU A 40 -15.74 14.33 -0.24
N ILE A 41 -14.55 13.82 -0.61
CA ILE A 41 -14.20 13.57 -2.00
C ILE A 41 -15.11 12.52 -2.61
N GLN A 42 -15.28 11.36 -1.97
CA GLN A 42 -16.12 10.27 -2.51
C GLN A 42 -17.60 10.65 -2.65
N ASN A 43 -18.10 11.55 -1.82
CA ASN A 43 -19.47 12.06 -1.92
C ASN A 43 -19.65 13.07 -3.07
N SER A 44 -18.54 13.62 -3.57
CA SER A 44 -18.53 14.63 -4.64
C SER A 44 -18.27 14.06 -6.02
N ILE A 45 -17.77 12.81 -6.12
CA ILE A 45 -17.44 12.14 -7.39
C ILE A 45 -17.82 10.67 -7.35
N SER A 46 -18.15 10.09 -8.50
CA SER A 46 -18.40 8.64 -8.65
C SER A 46 -17.13 7.83 -8.97
N THR A 47 -16.06 8.51 -9.38
CA THR A 47 -14.78 7.87 -9.74
C THR A 47 -14.16 7.16 -8.55
N PRO A 48 -13.81 5.86 -8.65
CA PRO A 48 -13.14 5.12 -7.59
C PRO A 48 -11.82 5.75 -7.18
N LEU A 49 -11.51 5.72 -5.88
CA LEU A 49 -10.30 6.31 -5.34
C LEU A 49 -9.14 5.32 -5.25
N VAL A 50 -7.94 5.83 -5.45
CA VAL A 50 -6.67 5.10 -5.25
C VAL A 50 -5.88 5.77 -4.15
N LEU A 51 -5.36 5.00 -3.18
CA LEU A 51 -4.55 5.53 -2.10
C LEU A 51 -3.09 5.09 -2.25
N HIS A 52 -2.20 6.08 -2.39
CA HIS A 52 -0.76 5.87 -2.39
C HIS A 52 -0.19 5.78 -0.96
N GLY A 53 1.06 5.35 -0.83
CA GLY A 53 1.74 5.30 0.48
C GLY A 53 1.10 4.30 1.47
N GLY A 54 0.39 3.29 0.98
CA GLY A 54 -0.36 2.34 1.80
C GLY A 54 0.46 1.56 2.83
N SER A 55 1.78 1.44 2.63
CA SER A 55 2.69 0.80 3.61
C SER A 55 2.75 1.54 4.95
N GLY A 56 2.63 2.87 4.94
CA GLY A 56 2.65 3.70 6.15
C GLY A 56 1.33 3.72 6.93
N ILE A 57 0.25 3.18 6.37
CA ILE A 57 -1.07 3.23 6.99
C ILE A 57 -1.22 2.05 7.97
N PRO A 58 -1.66 2.30 9.22
CA PRO A 58 -1.95 1.24 10.18
C PRO A 58 -2.97 0.22 9.65
N ASN A 59 -2.79 -1.06 9.98
CA ASN A 59 -3.61 -2.14 9.44
C ASN A 59 -5.11 -1.97 9.70
N LEU A 60 -5.49 -1.49 10.90
CA LEU A 60 -6.89 -1.22 11.24
C LEU A 60 -7.48 -0.11 10.38
N ILE A 61 -6.71 0.94 10.12
CA ILE A 61 -7.13 2.05 9.27
C ILE A 61 -7.25 1.58 7.82
N ARG A 62 -6.29 0.79 7.29
CA ARG A 62 -6.41 0.19 5.96
C ARG A 62 -7.69 -0.63 5.81
N LYS A 63 -7.98 -1.49 6.79
CA LYS A 63 -9.19 -2.31 6.82
C LYS A 63 -10.46 -1.45 6.82
N LYS A 64 -10.49 -0.39 7.63
CA LYS A 64 -11.60 0.56 7.70
C LYS A 64 -11.81 1.27 6.37
N LEU A 65 -10.74 1.83 5.79
CA LEU A 65 -10.78 2.49 4.49
C LEU A 65 -11.31 1.57 3.38
N ALA A 66 -10.82 0.33 3.32
CA ALA A 66 -11.25 -0.64 2.31
C ALA A 66 -12.74 -1.04 2.40
N ARG A 67 -13.37 -0.88 3.57
CA ARG A 67 -14.76 -1.30 3.81
C ARG A 67 -15.76 -0.16 3.85
N GLU A 68 -15.32 1.01 4.27
CA GLU A 68 -16.20 2.15 4.56
C GLU A 68 -16.07 3.28 3.54
N THR A 69 -15.21 3.11 2.51
CA THR A 69 -14.98 4.13 1.49
C THR A 69 -14.98 3.52 0.09
N ASN A 70 -15.02 4.38 -0.95
CA ASN A 70 -14.88 3.97 -2.34
C ASN A 70 -13.41 3.83 -2.80
N ILE A 71 -12.46 3.65 -1.86
CA ILE A 71 -11.08 3.34 -2.20
C ILE A 71 -11.01 1.93 -2.78
N ALA A 72 -10.83 1.84 -4.10
CA ALA A 72 -10.77 0.58 -4.83
C ALA A 72 -9.35 0.00 -4.91
N LYS A 73 -8.31 0.81 -4.63
CA LYS A 73 -6.92 0.39 -4.77
C LYS A 73 -6.01 1.02 -3.72
N PHE A 74 -5.11 0.21 -3.15
CA PHE A 74 -4.02 0.65 -2.27
C PHE A 74 -2.67 0.31 -2.89
N ASN A 75 -1.79 1.30 -3.03
CA ASN A 75 -0.42 1.09 -3.50
C ASN A 75 0.50 0.80 -2.31
N ILE A 76 0.95 -0.45 -2.19
CA ILE A 76 1.81 -0.92 -1.11
C ILE A 76 3.14 -1.40 -1.70
N GLY A 77 4.20 -0.65 -1.47
CA GLY A 77 5.53 -0.98 -1.99
C GLY A 77 6.59 -1.11 -0.89
N THR A 78 6.68 -0.14 0.01
CA THR A 78 7.74 -0.08 1.03
C THR A 78 7.73 -1.30 1.95
N GLU A 79 6.56 -1.76 2.40
CA GLU A 79 6.40 -2.93 3.27
C GLU A 79 6.96 -4.21 2.60
N LEU A 80 6.73 -4.38 1.28
CA LEU A 80 7.26 -5.49 0.51
C LEU A 80 8.77 -5.36 0.29
N ARG A 81 9.25 -4.16 -0.08
CA ARG A 81 10.68 -3.89 -0.28
C ARG A 81 11.49 -4.07 1.00
N MET A 82 10.96 -3.64 2.15
CA MET A 82 11.60 -3.86 3.45
C MET A 82 11.70 -5.35 3.78
N THR A 83 10.65 -6.11 3.54
CA THR A 83 10.64 -7.58 3.76
C THR A 83 11.69 -8.25 2.88
N PHE A 84 11.72 -7.92 1.58
CA PHE A 84 12.76 -8.42 0.67
C PHE A 84 14.17 -8.06 1.15
N GLY A 85 14.43 -6.79 1.43
CA GLY A 85 15.75 -6.32 1.84
C GLY A 85 16.23 -6.97 3.15
N ASN A 86 15.34 -7.17 4.13
CA ASN A 86 15.67 -7.85 5.37
C ASN A 86 15.95 -9.33 5.15
N ALA A 87 15.15 -10.01 4.34
CA ALA A 87 15.37 -11.42 4.01
C ALA A 87 16.69 -11.61 3.25
N LEU A 88 17.00 -10.75 2.28
CA LEU A 88 18.24 -10.80 1.52
C LEU A 88 19.47 -10.57 2.43
N ARG A 89 19.46 -9.54 3.28
CA ARG A 89 20.56 -9.28 4.23
C ARG A 89 20.79 -10.47 5.14
N LYS A 90 19.73 -11.12 5.62
CA LYS A 90 19.84 -12.34 6.42
C LYS A 90 20.49 -13.48 5.64
N GLN A 91 20.12 -13.69 4.37
CA GLN A 91 20.73 -14.71 3.52
C GLN A 91 22.22 -14.46 3.30
N VAL A 92 22.60 -13.25 2.91
CA VAL A 92 24.00 -12.88 2.70
C VAL A 92 24.83 -13.07 3.99
N LYS A 93 24.31 -12.63 5.14
CA LYS A 93 24.99 -12.78 6.43
C LYS A 93 25.18 -14.24 6.83
N ASN A 94 24.18 -15.08 6.64
CA ASN A 94 24.20 -16.48 7.08
C ASN A 94 24.94 -17.41 6.11
N ASN A 95 25.14 -16.98 4.87
CA ASN A 95 25.73 -17.80 3.80
C ASN A 95 26.82 -17.02 3.05
N PRO A 96 27.92 -16.61 3.72
CA PRO A 96 28.93 -15.72 3.14
C PRO A 96 29.70 -16.32 1.97
N LEU A 97 29.68 -17.65 1.80
CA LEU A 97 30.37 -18.36 0.71
C LEU A 97 29.45 -18.65 -0.50
N ILE A 98 28.19 -18.23 -0.47
CA ILE A 98 27.29 -18.36 -1.60
C ILE A 98 27.41 -17.10 -2.45
N TYR A 99 27.92 -17.26 -3.70
CA TYR A 99 28.07 -16.20 -4.69
C TYR A 99 26.97 -16.21 -5.76
N ASP A 100 26.26 -17.34 -5.90
CA ASP A 100 25.18 -17.47 -6.85
C ASP A 100 23.95 -16.64 -6.41
N ARG A 101 23.58 -15.69 -7.26
CA ARG A 101 22.46 -14.76 -7.00
C ARG A 101 21.12 -15.47 -6.83
N LEU A 102 20.88 -16.56 -7.57
CA LEU A 102 19.62 -17.29 -7.49
C LEU A 102 19.50 -18.02 -6.16
N GLN A 103 20.59 -18.60 -5.67
CA GLN A 103 20.64 -19.22 -4.34
C GLN A 103 20.43 -18.20 -3.23
N LEU A 104 20.92 -16.97 -3.37
CA LEU A 104 20.71 -15.88 -2.40
C LEU A 104 19.29 -15.32 -2.45
N LEU A 105 18.70 -15.19 -3.64
CA LEU A 105 17.39 -14.56 -3.82
C LEU A 105 16.22 -15.52 -3.57
N LYS A 106 16.32 -16.80 -3.99
CA LYS A 106 15.24 -17.78 -3.85
C LYS A 106 14.65 -17.87 -2.44
N PRO A 107 15.43 -17.87 -1.34
CA PRO A 107 14.90 -17.91 0.02
C PRO A 107 14.13 -16.63 0.45
N THR A 108 14.18 -15.54 -0.32
CA THR A 108 13.39 -14.34 -0.02
C THR A 108 11.92 -14.50 -0.42
N ILE A 109 11.61 -15.40 -1.37
CA ILE A 109 10.26 -15.61 -1.91
C ILE A 109 9.25 -15.99 -0.83
N PRO A 110 9.50 -16.96 0.06
CA PRO A 110 8.57 -17.31 1.13
C PRO A 110 8.22 -16.13 2.05
N GLU A 111 9.19 -15.29 2.37
CA GLU A 111 8.98 -14.12 3.24
C GLU A 111 8.08 -13.06 2.58
N ILE A 112 8.33 -12.79 1.29
CA ILE A 112 7.48 -11.88 0.50
C ILE A 112 6.07 -12.46 0.37
N THR A 113 5.95 -13.75 0.07
CA THR A 113 4.65 -14.45 -0.02
C THR A 113 3.88 -14.33 1.28
N LYS A 114 4.52 -14.53 2.43
CA LYS A 114 3.92 -14.44 3.76
C LYS A 114 3.35 -13.04 4.03
N ILE A 115 4.15 -11.99 3.80
CA ILE A 115 3.68 -10.62 4.02
C ILE A 115 2.59 -10.22 3.03
N THR A 116 2.71 -10.61 1.76
CA THR A 116 1.69 -10.35 0.74
C THR A 116 0.34 -10.97 1.12
N LYS A 117 0.33 -12.25 1.54
CA LYS A 117 -0.87 -12.92 2.05
C LYS A 117 -1.48 -12.18 3.24
N LYS A 118 -0.64 -11.70 4.19
CA LYS A 118 -1.10 -10.91 5.33
C LYS A 118 -1.75 -9.59 4.91
N ILE A 119 -1.16 -8.90 3.95
CA ILE A 119 -1.69 -7.65 3.40
C ILE A 119 -3.03 -7.92 2.71
N ILE A 120 -3.12 -8.93 1.84
CA ILE A 120 -4.36 -9.29 1.14
C ILE A 120 -5.48 -9.62 2.15
N LYS A 121 -5.19 -10.44 3.16
CA LYS A 121 -6.17 -10.75 4.23
C LYS A 121 -6.61 -9.53 5.03
N ASN A 122 -5.80 -8.50 5.12
CA ASN A 122 -6.17 -7.26 5.80
C ASN A 122 -7.25 -6.46 5.04
N PHE A 123 -7.27 -6.54 3.71
CA PHE A 123 -8.26 -5.87 2.84
C PHE A 123 -9.46 -6.76 2.51
N GLY A 124 -9.23 -8.03 2.35
CA GLY A 124 -10.18 -8.99 1.83
C GLY A 124 -11.41 -9.24 2.70
N PRO A 125 -12.43 -9.94 2.17
CA PRO A 125 -13.54 -10.42 2.96
C PRO A 125 -13.03 -11.34 4.07
N GLN A 126 -13.67 -11.29 5.22
CA GLN A 126 -13.44 -12.23 6.33
C GLN A 126 -14.31 -13.44 6.16
#